data_2273d5ccc131cedced1fe72d419cec9c
#
_entry.id   2273d5ccc131cedced1fe72d419cec9c
#
_cell.length_a   1.000
_cell.length_b   1.000
_cell.length_c   1.000
_cell.angle_alpha   90.00
_cell.angle_beta   90.00
_cell.angle_gamma   90.00
#
_symmetry.space_group_name_H-M   'P 1'
#
loop_
_entity.id
_entity.type
_entity.pdbx_description
1 polymer ?
#
loop_
_entity_poly.entity_id
_entity_poly.type
_entity_poly.pdbx_seq_one_letter_code
_entity_poly.pdbx_strand_id
1 'polypeptide(L)'
;MKVGLFIPCYINAVYPQVGVVSFKLLKSLGVDVDYPLDQTCCGQPMANAGFENEAVELARRFDQLFEKYDYIVGPSASCVVFVRDNYGRLLAEEKHRCASEGKVYDICEFIHDVVKPTSLQASFPHKVSIQNSCHGVRLMHLSSPSELNIPYYNKLRDLLSLVKDIEIVEPERPDECCGFGGMFAVEEHAVSGQMGRDKVQRHLATGAEYIVGADSSCLMHQNGIIARENFPIKTIHIVEILAAGL
;
A
#
# COMPACT_ATOMS: atom_id res chain seq x y z
N MET A 1 -8.60 12.99 -17.60
CA MET A 1 -7.66 12.17 -16.83
C MET A 1 -8.34 10.84 -16.56
N LYS A 2 -7.94 9.78 -17.24
CA LYS A 2 -8.52 8.43 -17.09
C LYS A 2 -7.59 7.57 -16.25
N VAL A 3 -8.11 7.02 -15.15
CA VAL A 3 -7.34 6.24 -14.18
C VAL A 3 -7.71 4.75 -14.29
N GLY A 4 -6.72 3.87 -14.41
CA GLY A 4 -6.87 2.44 -14.26
C GLY A 4 -6.61 2.02 -12.83
N LEU A 5 -7.60 1.43 -12.15
CA LEU A 5 -7.42 0.92 -10.80
C LEU A 5 -6.77 -0.46 -10.85
N PHE A 6 -5.56 -0.56 -10.34
CA PHE A 6 -4.81 -1.80 -10.20
C PHE A 6 -5.05 -2.41 -8.81
N ILE A 7 -5.71 -3.56 -8.75
CA ILE A 7 -5.96 -4.28 -7.50
C ILE A 7 -5.04 -5.50 -7.42
N PRO A 8 -3.99 -5.47 -6.57
CA PRO A 8 -3.08 -6.58 -6.39
C PRO A 8 -3.77 -7.87 -5.91
N CYS A 9 -3.16 -9.02 -6.23
CA CYS A 9 -3.70 -10.35 -5.91
C CYS A 9 -4.01 -10.54 -4.42
N TYR A 10 -3.17 -10.03 -3.52
CA TYR A 10 -3.41 -10.07 -2.07
C TYR A 10 -4.70 -9.36 -1.67
N ILE A 11 -4.90 -8.17 -2.23
CA ILE A 11 -6.11 -7.39 -1.95
C ILE A 11 -7.32 -8.13 -2.53
N ASN A 12 -7.25 -8.54 -3.79
CA ASN A 12 -8.36 -9.24 -4.42
C ASN A 12 -8.75 -10.53 -3.70
N ALA A 13 -7.78 -11.30 -3.20
CA ALA A 13 -8.03 -12.60 -2.57
C ALA A 13 -8.37 -12.51 -1.08
N VAL A 14 -7.76 -11.60 -0.32
CA VAL A 14 -7.82 -11.59 1.16
C VAL A 14 -8.58 -10.37 1.70
N TYR A 15 -8.49 -9.23 1.02
CA TYR A 15 -9.07 -7.96 1.45
C TYR A 15 -9.88 -7.28 0.32
N PRO A 16 -10.82 -7.97 -0.33
CA PRO A 16 -11.53 -7.42 -1.50
C PRO A 16 -12.26 -6.11 -1.21
N GLN A 17 -12.68 -5.89 0.04
CA GLN A 17 -13.26 -4.62 0.48
C GLN A 17 -12.33 -3.42 0.23
N VAL A 18 -11.00 -3.58 0.38
CA VAL A 18 -10.03 -2.51 0.11
C VAL A 18 -10.11 -2.08 -1.36
N GLY A 19 -10.23 -3.05 -2.29
CA GLY A 19 -10.39 -2.76 -3.72
C GLY A 19 -11.69 -2.02 -4.02
N VAL A 20 -12.81 -2.50 -3.48
CA VAL A 20 -14.13 -1.88 -3.65
C VAL A 20 -14.16 -0.46 -3.09
N VAL A 21 -13.60 -0.27 -1.90
CA VAL A 21 -13.56 1.03 -1.23
C VAL A 21 -12.63 2.01 -1.96
N SER A 22 -11.47 1.53 -2.47
CA SER A 22 -10.57 2.34 -3.30
C SER A 22 -11.28 2.90 -4.54
N PHE A 23 -12.06 2.05 -5.23
CA PHE A 23 -12.85 2.49 -6.39
C PHE A 23 -13.87 3.56 -6.01
N LYS A 24 -14.64 3.34 -4.93
CA LYS A 24 -15.63 4.30 -4.43
C LYS A 24 -14.99 5.62 -4.01
N LEU A 25 -13.87 5.57 -3.30
CA LEU A 25 -13.13 6.75 -2.85
C LEU A 25 -12.67 7.59 -4.05
N LEU A 26 -12.02 6.99 -5.05
CA LEU A 26 -11.58 7.71 -6.23
C LEU A 26 -12.77 8.33 -7.00
N LYS A 27 -13.89 7.61 -7.12
CA LYS A 27 -15.13 8.16 -7.72
C LYS A 27 -15.68 9.34 -6.94
N SER A 28 -15.73 9.28 -5.61
CA SER A 28 -16.22 10.38 -4.76
C SER A 28 -15.34 11.64 -4.85
N LEU A 29 -14.05 11.45 -5.16
CA LEU A 29 -13.09 12.52 -5.41
C LEU A 29 -13.16 13.09 -6.85
N GLY A 30 -14.12 12.65 -7.66
CA GLY A 30 -14.32 13.13 -9.03
C GLY A 30 -13.35 12.55 -10.06
N VAL A 31 -12.64 11.47 -9.72
CA VAL A 31 -11.70 10.81 -10.63
C VAL A 31 -12.46 9.91 -11.61
N ASP A 32 -12.13 10.00 -12.91
CA ASP A 32 -12.62 9.07 -13.93
C ASP A 32 -11.84 7.76 -13.83
N VAL A 33 -12.25 6.89 -12.89
CA VAL A 33 -11.62 5.61 -12.60
C VAL A 33 -12.36 4.45 -13.25
N ASP A 34 -11.59 3.55 -13.87
CA ASP A 34 -12.02 2.30 -14.48
C ASP A 34 -11.30 1.12 -13.80
N TYR A 35 -11.94 -0.05 -13.76
CA TYR A 35 -11.38 -1.28 -13.22
C TYR A 35 -11.31 -2.35 -14.31
N PRO A 36 -10.14 -2.57 -14.95
CA PRO A 36 -9.98 -3.66 -15.91
C PRO A 36 -10.14 -5.01 -15.23
N LEU A 37 -10.99 -5.89 -15.79
CA LEU A 37 -11.34 -7.17 -15.15
C LEU A 37 -10.25 -8.24 -15.27
N ASP A 38 -9.40 -8.18 -16.31
CA ASP A 38 -8.41 -9.22 -16.61
C ASP A 38 -7.07 -9.04 -15.88
N GLN A 39 -7.09 -8.43 -14.72
CA GLN A 39 -5.90 -8.21 -13.90
C GLN A 39 -5.35 -9.50 -13.30
N THR A 40 -4.03 -9.52 -13.15
CA THR A 40 -3.28 -10.63 -12.54
C THR A 40 -2.39 -10.14 -11.40
N CYS A 41 -1.55 -11.04 -10.88
CA CYS A 41 -0.49 -10.69 -9.95
C CYS A 41 0.52 -9.74 -10.61
N CYS A 42 1.15 -8.85 -9.83
CA CYS A 42 2.27 -8.01 -10.30
C CYS A 42 3.54 -8.81 -10.65
N GLY A 43 3.66 -10.06 -10.22
CA GLY A 43 4.86 -10.89 -10.46
C GLY A 43 5.94 -10.76 -9.37
N GLN A 44 5.80 -9.86 -8.42
CA GLN A 44 6.81 -9.66 -7.36
C GLN A 44 7.21 -10.95 -6.62
N PRO A 45 6.28 -11.84 -6.19
CA PRO A 45 6.67 -13.08 -5.50
C PRO A 45 7.55 -14.00 -6.34
N MET A 46 7.27 -14.11 -7.64
CA MET A 46 8.06 -14.91 -8.59
C MET A 46 9.46 -14.33 -8.75
N ALA A 47 9.55 -13.02 -9.04
CA ALA A 47 10.83 -12.36 -9.23
C ALA A 47 11.69 -12.40 -7.96
N ASN A 48 11.12 -12.19 -6.78
CA ASN A 48 11.83 -12.26 -5.50
C ASN A 48 12.31 -13.68 -5.17
N ALA A 49 11.63 -14.71 -5.70
CA ALA A 49 12.04 -16.11 -5.55
C ALA A 49 13.04 -16.56 -6.64
N GLY A 50 13.50 -15.66 -7.52
CA GLY A 50 14.46 -15.96 -8.59
C GLY A 50 13.84 -16.46 -9.89
N PHE A 51 12.51 -16.45 -10.02
CA PHE A 51 11.77 -16.83 -11.22
C PHE A 51 11.35 -15.59 -12.03
N GLU A 52 12.32 -14.79 -12.46
CA GLU A 52 12.04 -13.53 -13.19
C GLU A 52 11.34 -13.76 -14.54
N ASN A 53 11.62 -14.87 -15.22
CA ASN A 53 10.99 -15.18 -16.50
C ASN A 53 9.46 -15.28 -16.40
N GLU A 54 8.94 -15.82 -15.31
CA GLU A 54 7.51 -15.92 -15.04
C GLU A 54 6.90 -14.53 -14.76
N ALA A 55 7.70 -13.62 -14.20
CA ALA A 55 7.27 -12.24 -13.97
C ALA A 55 7.18 -11.42 -15.29
N VAL A 56 8.00 -11.73 -16.30
CA VAL A 56 7.98 -11.03 -17.61
C VAL A 56 6.62 -11.16 -18.30
N GLU A 57 6.03 -12.35 -18.32
CA GLU A 57 4.71 -12.55 -18.95
C GLU A 57 3.60 -11.76 -18.23
N LEU A 58 3.66 -11.73 -16.87
CA LEU A 58 2.75 -10.93 -16.07
C LEU A 58 2.94 -9.43 -16.33
N ALA A 59 4.19 -8.97 -16.46
CA ALA A 59 4.51 -7.59 -16.78
C ALA A 59 3.98 -7.18 -18.16
N ARG A 60 4.12 -8.04 -19.18
CA ARG A 60 3.60 -7.80 -20.53
C ARG A 60 2.08 -7.68 -20.52
N ARG A 61 1.41 -8.59 -19.86
CA ARG A 61 -0.06 -8.58 -19.75
C ARG A 61 -0.56 -7.33 -19.01
N PHE A 62 0.10 -6.95 -17.94
CA PHE A 62 -0.22 -5.72 -17.20
C PHE A 62 -0.05 -4.50 -18.10
N ASP A 63 1.09 -4.38 -18.78
CA ASP A 63 1.40 -3.24 -19.63
C ASP A 63 0.36 -3.07 -20.75
N GLN A 64 -0.02 -4.15 -21.45
CA GLN A 64 -1.08 -4.15 -22.45
C GLN A 64 -2.45 -3.75 -21.89
N LEU A 65 -2.78 -4.24 -20.68
CA LEU A 65 -4.07 -3.96 -20.06
C LEU A 65 -4.21 -2.50 -19.63
N PHE A 66 -3.10 -1.90 -19.19
CA PHE A 66 -3.09 -0.57 -18.60
C PHE A 66 -2.55 0.54 -19.52
N GLU A 67 -2.05 0.24 -20.73
CA GLU A 67 -1.44 1.23 -21.63
C GLU A 67 -2.34 2.44 -21.95
N LYS A 68 -3.66 2.21 -22.02
CA LYS A 68 -4.68 3.21 -22.38
C LYS A 68 -5.01 4.24 -21.29
N TYR A 69 -4.50 4.05 -20.07
CA TYR A 69 -4.76 4.95 -18.95
C TYR A 69 -3.68 6.02 -18.81
N ASP A 70 -4.09 7.20 -18.33
CA ASP A 70 -3.19 8.31 -18.02
C ASP A 70 -2.43 8.03 -16.71
N TYR A 71 -3.10 7.41 -15.76
CA TYR A 71 -2.57 6.97 -14.46
C TYR A 71 -3.02 5.55 -14.13
N ILE A 72 -2.17 4.83 -13.42
CA ILE A 72 -2.45 3.49 -12.89
C ILE A 72 -2.29 3.60 -11.38
N VAL A 73 -3.36 3.34 -10.62
CA VAL A 73 -3.38 3.57 -9.18
C VAL A 73 -3.69 2.28 -8.45
N GLY A 74 -2.83 1.92 -7.48
CA GLY A 74 -3.01 0.70 -6.69
C GLY A 74 -2.92 0.95 -5.18
N PRO A 75 -3.75 0.29 -4.34
CA PRO A 75 -3.75 0.44 -2.90
C PRO A 75 -2.76 -0.53 -2.20
N SER A 76 -1.53 -0.64 -2.70
CA SER A 76 -0.48 -1.47 -2.10
C SER A 76 0.89 -1.00 -2.55
N ALA A 77 1.61 -0.35 -1.67
CA ALA A 77 2.92 0.23 -1.95
C ALA A 77 3.92 -0.80 -2.50
N SER A 78 3.97 -2.02 -1.96
CA SER A 78 4.93 -3.05 -2.40
C SER A 78 4.70 -3.49 -3.84
N CYS A 79 3.45 -3.73 -4.24
CA CYS A 79 3.11 -4.11 -5.61
C CYS A 79 3.31 -2.96 -6.60
N VAL A 80 2.94 -1.74 -6.21
CA VAL A 80 3.13 -0.53 -7.01
C VAL A 80 4.61 -0.27 -7.27
N VAL A 81 5.46 -0.36 -6.24
CA VAL A 81 6.91 -0.24 -6.37
C VAL A 81 7.46 -1.30 -7.33
N PHE A 82 7.04 -2.55 -7.18
CA PHE A 82 7.52 -3.62 -8.05
C PHE A 82 7.23 -3.33 -9.53
N VAL A 83 6.00 -2.91 -9.85
CA VAL A 83 5.62 -2.53 -11.22
C VAL A 83 6.45 -1.33 -11.70
N ARG A 84 6.53 -0.27 -10.89
CA ARG A 84 7.21 0.97 -11.24
C ARG A 84 8.70 0.81 -11.51
N ASP A 85 9.38 0.03 -10.67
CA ASP A 85 10.84 -0.05 -10.66
C ASP A 85 11.39 -1.22 -11.50
N ASN A 86 10.58 -2.27 -11.76
CA ASN A 86 11.08 -3.47 -12.43
C ASN A 86 10.53 -3.70 -13.83
N TYR A 87 9.33 -3.24 -14.16
CA TYR A 87 8.70 -3.56 -15.44
C TYR A 87 9.45 -2.99 -16.62
N GLY A 88 10.00 -1.77 -16.51
CA GLY A 88 10.86 -1.20 -17.56
C GLY A 88 12.03 -2.11 -17.88
N ARG A 89 12.73 -2.66 -16.86
CA ARG A 89 13.84 -3.61 -17.03
C ARG A 89 13.37 -4.96 -17.59
N LEU A 90 12.35 -5.57 -16.98
CA LEU A 90 11.84 -6.87 -17.39
C LEU A 90 11.38 -6.88 -18.85
N LEU A 91 10.70 -5.83 -19.32
CA LEU A 91 10.19 -5.73 -20.67
C LEU A 91 11.27 -5.32 -21.68
N ALA A 92 12.31 -4.57 -21.26
CA ALA A 92 13.41 -4.18 -22.13
C ALA A 92 14.22 -5.39 -22.64
N GLU A 93 14.37 -6.44 -21.84
CA GLU A 93 15.04 -7.68 -22.22
C GLU A 93 14.32 -8.36 -23.41
N GLU A 94 13.01 -8.15 -23.54
CA GLU A 94 12.19 -8.62 -24.66
C GLU A 94 12.03 -7.60 -25.79
N LYS A 95 12.77 -6.48 -25.76
CA LYS A 95 12.65 -5.37 -26.71
C LYS A 95 11.25 -4.74 -26.75
N HIS A 96 10.48 -4.88 -25.68
CA HIS A 96 9.17 -4.28 -25.52
C HIS A 96 9.29 -2.96 -24.74
N ARG A 97 8.74 -1.87 -25.28
CA ARG A 97 8.69 -0.59 -24.58
C ARG A 97 7.57 -0.63 -23.55
N CYS A 98 7.89 -0.39 -22.28
CA CYS A 98 6.91 -0.33 -21.22
C CYS A 98 6.03 0.93 -21.34
N ALA A 99 4.77 0.77 -21.72
CA ALA A 99 3.82 1.87 -21.89
C ALA A 99 3.27 2.39 -20.55
N SER A 100 3.35 1.59 -19.51
CA SER A 100 2.94 1.96 -18.13
C SER A 100 4.03 2.69 -17.34
N GLU A 101 5.25 2.79 -17.88
CA GLU A 101 6.37 3.49 -17.23
C GLU A 101 6.01 4.95 -16.89
N GLY A 102 6.28 5.35 -15.65
CA GLY A 102 5.99 6.70 -15.14
C GLY A 102 4.52 7.00 -14.84
N LYS A 103 3.60 6.03 -15.04
CA LYS A 103 2.16 6.22 -14.80
C LYS A 103 1.64 5.55 -13.52
N VAL A 104 2.45 4.76 -12.82
CA VAL A 104 2.04 3.90 -11.71
C VAL A 104 2.22 4.60 -10.38
N TYR A 105 1.16 4.70 -9.60
CA TYR A 105 1.10 5.42 -8.33
C TYR A 105 0.49 4.57 -7.23
N ASP A 106 0.98 4.72 -6.01
CA ASP A 106 0.22 4.30 -4.83
C ASP A 106 -1.02 5.20 -4.66
N ILE A 107 -2.10 4.64 -4.14
CA ILE A 107 -3.35 5.40 -3.99
C ILE A 107 -3.20 6.61 -3.07
N CYS A 108 -2.39 6.52 -2.01
CA CYS A 108 -2.12 7.66 -1.12
C CYS A 108 -1.27 8.72 -1.82
N GLU A 109 -0.25 8.31 -2.56
CA GLU A 109 0.55 9.22 -3.39
C GLU A 109 -0.33 9.94 -4.41
N PHE A 110 -1.17 9.20 -5.13
CA PHE A 110 -2.06 9.77 -6.14
C PHE A 110 -3.07 10.75 -5.54
N ILE A 111 -3.72 10.40 -4.44
CA ILE A 111 -4.68 11.29 -3.79
C ILE A 111 -3.97 12.52 -3.23
N HIS A 112 -2.82 12.38 -2.60
CA HIS A 112 -2.07 13.48 -1.99
C HIS A 112 -1.47 14.43 -3.03
N ASP A 113 -0.77 13.89 -4.05
CA ASP A 113 0.05 14.68 -4.96
C ASP A 113 -0.68 15.12 -6.24
N VAL A 114 -1.68 14.35 -6.70
CA VAL A 114 -2.41 14.60 -7.96
C VAL A 114 -3.80 15.15 -7.70
N VAL A 115 -4.63 14.46 -6.90
CA VAL A 115 -6.02 14.87 -6.63
C VAL A 115 -6.07 16.08 -5.69
N LYS A 116 -5.25 16.08 -4.62
CA LYS A 116 -5.12 17.16 -3.64
C LYS A 116 -6.45 17.63 -3.03
N PRO A 117 -7.24 16.71 -2.43
CA PRO A 117 -8.50 17.10 -1.81
C PRO A 117 -8.23 18.05 -0.64
N THR A 118 -9.05 19.06 -0.49
CA THR A 118 -8.98 20.00 0.66
C THR A 118 -9.84 19.57 1.83
N SER A 119 -10.74 18.60 1.64
CA SER A 119 -11.59 18.02 2.67
C SER A 119 -12.12 16.65 2.24
N LEU A 120 -12.48 15.83 3.23
CA LEU A 120 -13.18 14.57 3.04
C LEU A 120 -14.47 14.57 3.86
N GLN A 121 -15.48 13.83 3.42
CA GLN A 121 -16.73 13.65 4.18
C GLN A 121 -16.63 12.52 5.22
N ALA A 122 -15.43 11.99 5.42
CA ALA A 122 -15.15 10.89 6.32
C ALA A 122 -15.09 11.34 7.78
N SER A 123 -15.61 10.51 8.68
CA SER A 123 -15.44 10.62 10.14
C SER A 123 -15.02 9.27 10.71
N PHE A 124 -14.01 9.27 11.57
CA PHE A 124 -13.49 8.06 12.19
C PHE A 124 -13.09 8.33 13.64
N PRO A 125 -14.03 8.24 14.62
CA PRO A 125 -13.84 8.67 16.01
C PRO A 125 -13.03 7.62 16.81
N HIS A 126 -11.81 7.33 16.33
CA HIS A 126 -10.91 6.37 16.93
C HIS A 126 -9.47 6.88 16.90
N LYS A 127 -8.68 6.36 17.84
CA LYS A 127 -7.24 6.59 17.88
C LYS A 127 -6.51 5.58 16.99
N VAL A 128 -5.75 6.09 16.02
CA VAL A 128 -5.03 5.29 15.02
C VAL A 128 -3.53 5.50 15.11
N SER A 129 -2.76 4.42 14.93
CA SER A 129 -1.29 4.47 14.84
C SER A 129 -0.84 4.12 13.44
N ILE A 130 -0.02 4.99 12.82
CA ILE A 130 0.38 4.84 11.41
C ILE A 130 1.48 3.78 11.27
N GLN A 131 1.20 2.79 10.44
CA GLN A 131 2.17 1.83 9.90
C GLN A 131 2.71 2.34 8.57
N ASN A 132 3.91 2.90 8.59
CA ASN A 132 4.64 3.23 7.38
C ASN A 132 5.32 1.97 6.83
N SER A 133 4.94 1.53 5.63
CA SER A 133 5.60 0.39 4.97
C SER A 133 6.99 0.78 4.49
N CYS A 134 7.96 -0.15 4.54
CA CYS A 134 9.32 0.12 4.07
C CYS A 134 9.37 0.53 2.59
N HIS A 135 8.55 -0.08 1.72
CA HIS A 135 8.39 0.32 0.33
C HIS A 135 7.82 1.73 0.19
N GLY A 136 6.78 2.04 0.99
CA GLY A 136 6.19 3.38 0.99
C GLY A 136 7.17 4.46 1.42
N VAL A 137 7.95 4.21 2.47
CA VAL A 137 8.94 5.18 2.99
C VAL A 137 10.11 5.37 2.04
N ARG A 138 10.81 4.27 1.69
CA ARG A 138 12.13 4.32 1.05
C ARG A 138 12.12 4.38 -0.46
N LEU A 139 11.06 3.83 -1.08
CA LEU A 139 10.98 3.74 -2.54
C LEU A 139 9.91 4.65 -3.14
N MET A 140 8.87 5.00 -2.36
CA MET A 140 7.80 5.90 -2.83
C MET A 140 7.79 7.27 -2.16
N HIS A 141 8.62 7.48 -1.16
CA HIS A 141 8.69 8.74 -0.42
C HIS A 141 7.32 9.20 0.11
N LEU A 142 6.54 8.25 0.65
CA LEU A 142 5.26 8.56 1.31
C LEU A 142 5.46 9.18 2.70
N SER A 143 6.64 8.96 3.29
CA SER A 143 7.05 9.52 4.57
C SER A 143 8.57 9.67 4.60
N SER A 144 9.09 10.58 5.42
CA SER A 144 10.53 10.76 5.62
C SER A 144 11.15 9.54 6.31
N PRO A 145 12.18 8.92 5.72
CA PRO A 145 12.95 7.88 6.38
C PRO A 145 13.91 8.47 7.41
N SER A 146 14.05 7.80 8.58
CA SER A 146 14.90 8.29 9.67
C SER A 146 16.39 8.37 9.32
N GLU A 147 16.86 7.49 8.43
CA GLU A 147 18.25 7.43 7.98
C GLU A 147 18.72 8.64 7.16
N LEU A 148 17.81 9.39 6.54
CA LEU A 148 18.16 10.57 5.73
C LEU A 148 18.30 11.85 6.56
N ASN A 149 17.83 11.84 7.81
CA ASN A 149 17.88 13.02 8.70
C ASN A 149 17.35 14.32 8.05
N ILE A 150 16.28 14.20 7.29
CA ILE A 150 15.56 15.31 6.63
C ILE A 150 14.35 15.76 7.48
N PRO A 151 13.78 16.95 7.23
CA PRO A 151 12.55 17.37 7.89
C PRO A 151 11.46 16.32 7.79
N TYR A 152 10.75 16.08 8.89
CA TYR A 152 9.69 15.10 8.95
C TYR A 152 8.51 15.49 8.06
N TYR A 153 8.03 14.55 7.26
CA TYR A 153 6.76 14.60 6.54
C TYR A 153 6.13 13.21 6.48
N ASN A 154 4.81 13.14 6.30
CA ASN A 154 4.09 11.89 6.15
C ASN A 154 2.76 12.12 5.39
N LYS A 155 2.71 11.70 4.12
CA LYS A 155 1.54 11.86 3.26
C LYS A 155 0.30 11.11 3.78
N LEU A 156 0.50 9.97 4.46
CA LEU A 156 -0.61 9.24 5.08
C LEU A 156 -1.23 10.08 6.21
N ARG A 157 -0.38 10.71 7.04
CA ARG A 157 -0.82 11.60 8.11
C ARG A 157 -1.58 12.80 7.56
N ASP A 158 -1.07 13.39 6.47
CA ASP A 158 -1.72 14.55 5.83
C ASP A 158 -3.11 14.18 5.33
N LEU A 159 -3.27 13.02 4.67
CA LEU A 159 -4.57 12.52 4.23
C LEU A 159 -5.51 12.18 5.38
N LEU A 160 -5.01 11.52 6.43
CA LEU A 160 -5.81 11.22 7.63
C LEU A 160 -6.27 12.48 8.37
N SER A 161 -5.49 13.55 8.33
CA SER A 161 -5.84 14.83 8.94
C SER A 161 -7.08 15.50 8.31
N LEU A 162 -7.50 15.04 7.13
CA LEU A 162 -8.74 15.47 6.47
C LEU A 162 -9.99 14.74 7.00
N VAL A 163 -9.81 13.69 7.80
CA VAL A 163 -10.89 12.88 8.40
C VAL A 163 -11.31 13.49 9.73
N LYS A 164 -12.62 13.63 9.95
CA LYS A 164 -13.15 14.18 11.20
C LYS A 164 -13.02 13.19 12.36
N ASP A 165 -12.86 13.74 13.56
CA ASP A 165 -12.88 13.02 14.85
C ASP A 165 -11.75 11.96 15.03
N ILE A 166 -10.78 11.89 14.12
CA ILE A 166 -9.66 10.95 14.20
C ILE A 166 -8.55 11.48 15.13
N GLU A 167 -8.01 10.62 15.98
CA GLU A 167 -6.78 10.89 16.75
C GLU A 167 -5.60 10.12 16.11
N ILE A 168 -4.58 10.84 15.63
CA ILE A 168 -3.45 10.26 14.91
C ILE A 168 -2.21 10.26 15.78
N VAL A 169 -1.65 9.08 16.01
CA VAL A 169 -0.39 8.87 16.72
C VAL A 169 0.61 8.08 15.88
N GLU A 170 1.87 8.11 16.26
CA GLU A 170 2.93 7.34 15.62
C GLU A 170 3.73 6.55 16.67
N PRO A 171 4.19 5.34 16.34
CA PRO A 171 5.04 4.56 17.23
C PRO A 171 6.43 5.17 17.33
N GLU A 172 7.20 4.81 18.35
CA GLU A 172 8.57 5.29 18.59
C GLU A 172 9.50 5.16 17.37
N ARG A 173 9.34 4.09 16.58
CA ARG A 173 10.08 3.83 15.33
C ARG A 173 9.10 3.76 14.16
N PRO A 174 8.68 4.90 13.61
CA PRO A 174 7.59 4.94 12.63
C PRO A 174 7.93 4.26 11.30
N ASP A 175 9.19 4.27 10.88
CA ASP A 175 9.68 3.70 9.61
C ASP A 175 10.31 2.31 9.73
N GLU A 176 10.19 1.66 10.90
CA GLU A 176 10.65 0.28 11.11
C GLU A 176 9.81 -0.71 10.29
N CYS A 177 10.50 -1.70 9.70
CA CYS A 177 9.86 -2.74 8.90
C CYS A 177 8.90 -3.59 9.75
N CYS A 178 7.77 -3.99 9.15
CA CYS A 178 6.81 -4.90 9.78
C CYS A 178 7.29 -6.35 9.89
N GLY A 179 8.35 -6.72 9.16
CA GLY A 179 8.91 -8.07 9.15
C GLY A 179 8.31 -9.02 8.13
N PHE A 180 7.30 -8.66 7.34
CA PHE A 180 6.67 -9.59 6.39
C PHE A 180 7.63 -10.05 5.30
N GLY A 181 8.15 -9.13 4.46
CA GLY A 181 9.14 -9.40 3.40
C GLY A 181 8.73 -10.45 2.36
N GLY A 182 7.46 -10.87 2.27
CA GLY A 182 7.01 -11.90 1.34
C GLY A 182 7.61 -13.28 1.62
N MET A 183 8.54 -13.75 0.77
CA MET A 183 9.26 -15.03 0.95
C MET A 183 10.03 -15.08 2.28
N PHE A 184 10.58 -13.97 2.75
CA PHE A 184 11.26 -13.87 4.04
C PHE A 184 10.38 -14.37 5.20
N ALA A 185 9.09 -14.11 5.19
CA ALA A 185 8.17 -14.59 6.23
C ALA A 185 7.99 -16.13 6.20
N VAL A 186 8.28 -16.76 5.07
CA VAL A 186 8.22 -18.22 4.91
C VAL A 186 9.55 -18.87 5.27
N GLU A 187 10.64 -18.33 4.76
CA GLU A 187 11.99 -18.87 4.92
C GLU A 187 12.56 -18.58 6.30
N GLU A 188 12.33 -17.37 6.81
CA GLU A 188 12.86 -16.88 8.09
C GLU A 188 11.73 -16.57 9.09
N HIS A 189 10.77 -17.48 9.19
CA HIS A 189 9.52 -17.27 9.94
C HIS A 189 9.72 -16.85 11.40
N ALA A 190 10.79 -17.32 12.06
CA ALA A 190 11.09 -16.97 13.46
C ALA A 190 11.49 -15.50 13.59
N VAL A 191 12.37 -15.01 12.69
CA VAL A 191 12.83 -13.62 12.67
C VAL A 191 11.71 -12.69 12.24
N SER A 192 11.02 -13.05 11.15
CA SER A 192 9.84 -12.31 10.65
C SER A 192 8.77 -12.15 11.73
N GLY A 193 8.44 -13.23 12.43
CA GLY A 193 7.47 -13.21 13.52
C GLY A 193 7.91 -12.33 14.70
N GLN A 194 9.20 -12.32 15.05
CA GLN A 194 9.72 -11.45 16.10
C GLN A 194 9.66 -9.97 15.70
N MET A 195 10.12 -9.65 14.47
CA MET A 195 10.03 -8.27 13.95
C MET A 195 8.59 -7.73 13.97
N GLY A 196 7.65 -8.56 13.52
CA GLY A 196 6.24 -8.18 13.52
C GLY A 196 5.66 -8.01 14.93
N ARG A 197 6.06 -8.86 15.89
CA ARG A 197 5.67 -8.74 17.30
C ARG A 197 6.18 -7.44 17.90
N ASP A 198 7.46 -7.12 17.72
CA ASP A 198 8.06 -5.88 18.19
C ASP A 198 7.34 -4.66 17.60
N LYS A 199 7.01 -4.71 16.32
CA LYS A 199 6.28 -3.63 15.67
C LYS A 199 4.87 -3.46 16.23
N VAL A 200 4.10 -4.54 16.41
CA VAL A 200 2.76 -4.49 17.01
C VAL A 200 2.83 -3.95 18.45
N GLN A 201 3.81 -4.36 19.24
CA GLN A 201 3.99 -3.85 20.59
C GLN A 201 4.25 -2.34 20.63
N ARG A 202 5.00 -1.79 19.67
CA ARG A 202 5.20 -0.33 19.56
C ARG A 202 3.92 0.41 19.22
N HIS A 203 3.09 -0.17 18.35
CA HIS A 203 1.75 0.39 18.09
C HIS A 203 0.86 0.35 19.33
N LEU A 204 0.85 -0.76 20.08
CA LEU A 204 0.12 -0.89 21.33
C LEU A 204 0.56 0.15 22.38
N ALA A 205 1.86 0.42 22.46
CA ALA A 205 2.41 1.41 23.41
C ALA A 205 1.89 2.84 23.17
N THR A 206 1.37 3.15 21.99
CA THR A 206 0.72 4.44 21.68
C THR A 206 -0.69 4.57 22.26
N GLY A 207 -1.29 3.47 22.72
CA GLY A 207 -2.68 3.42 23.14
C GLY A 207 -3.68 3.50 21.98
N ALA A 208 -3.25 3.23 20.73
CA ALA A 208 -4.12 3.22 19.56
C ALA A 208 -5.07 2.02 19.55
N GLU A 209 -6.26 2.22 19.00
CA GLU A 209 -7.25 1.17 18.75
C GLU A 209 -7.00 0.45 17.43
N TYR A 210 -6.40 1.17 16.46
CA TYR A 210 -6.13 0.65 15.12
C TYR A 210 -4.69 0.94 14.68
N ILE A 211 -4.11 -0.02 13.95
CA ILE A 211 -2.92 0.17 13.12
C ILE A 211 -3.42 0.47 11.71
N VAL A 212 -3.15 1.66 11.19
CA VAL A 212 -3.53 2.07 9.84
C VAL A 212 -2.32 2.08 8.92
N GLY A 213 -2.47 1.55 7.71
CA GLY A 213 -1.40 1.54 6.71
C GLY A 213 -1.92 1.50 5.28
N ALA A 214 -1.03 1.73 4.31
CA ALA A 214 -1.30 1.72 2.88
C ALA A 214 -0.85 0.42 2.19
N ASP A 215 -0.33 -0.56 2.94
CA ASP A 215 0.12 -1.84 2.38
C ASP A 215 -0.55 -3.00 3.10
N SER A 216 -1.46 -3.67 2.40
CA SER A 216 -2.23 -4.79 2.95
C SER A 216 -1.37 -5.98 3.38
N SER A 217 -0.18 -6.16 2.80
CA SER A 217 0.73 -7.25 3.18
C SER A 217 1.32 -7.04 4.57
N CYS A 218 1.70 -5.80 4.90
CA CYS A 218 2.13 -5.42 6.25
C CYS A 218 1.01 -5.58 7.28
N LEU A 219 -0.20 -5.12 6.92
CA LEU A 219 -1.37 -5.21 7.81
C LEU A 219 -1.76 -6.67 8.04
N MET A 220 -1.71 -7.52 7.02
CA MET A 220 -1.99 -8.96 7.12
C MET A 220 -1.03 -9.64 8.10
N HIS A 221 0.27 -9.37 7.98
CA HIS A 221 1.28 -9.95 8.87
C HIS A 221 1.05 -9.54 10.33
N GLN A 222 0.84 -8.24 10.57
CA GLN A 222 0.54 -7.72 11.89
C GLN A 222 -0.79 -8.27 12.45
N ASN A 223 -1.83 -8.39 11.60
CA ASN A 223 -3.12 -8.95 12.01
C ASN A 223 -2.99 -10.42 12.44
N GLY A 224 -2.17 -11.21 11.75
CA GLY A 224 -1.87 -12.59 12.13
C GLY A 224 -1.22 -12.69 13.53
N ILE A 225 -0.29 -11.77 13.84
CA ILE A 225 0.35 -11.69 15.15
C ILE A 225 -0.66 -11.24 16.22
N ILE A 226 -1.44 -10.21 15.94
CA ILE A 226 -2.49 -9.70 16.83
C ILE A 226 -3.47 -10.82 17.20
N ALA A 227 -3.94 -11.57 16.20
CA ALA A 227 -4.88 -12.68 16.43
C ALA A 227 -4.25 -13.80 17.25
N ARG A 228 -3.00 -14.15 16.99
CA ARG A 228 -2.27 -15.21 17.71
C ARG A 228 -2.00 -14.86 19.18
N GLU A 229 -1.63 -13.61 19.44
CA GLU A 229 -1.23 -13.14 20.77
C GLU A 229 -2.43 -12.52 21.55
N ASN A 230 -3.63 -12.45 20.92
CA ASN A 230 -4.82 -11.81 21.48
C ASN A 230 -4.59 -10.35 21.89
N PHE A 231 -3.85 -9.57 21.10
CA PHE A 231 -3.64 -8.16 21.38
C PHE A 231 -4.91 -7.32 21.13
N PRO A 232 -5.20 -6.32 22.01
CA PRO A 232 -6.41 -5.50 21.93
C PRO A 232 -6.29 -4.33 20.91
N ILE A 233 -5.79 -4.60 19.71
CA ILE A 233 -5.65 -3.63 18.63
C ILE A 233 -6.10 -4.29 17.31
N LYS A 234 -6.52 -3.51 16.34
CA LYS A 234 -6.97 -3.99 15.03
C LYS A 234 -6.12 -3.39 13.92
N THR A 235 -6.14 -4.00 12.73
CA THR A 235 -5.55 -3.42 11.53
C THR A 235 -6.65 -2.89 10.61
N ILE A 236 -6.38 -1.78 9.90
CA ILE A 236 -7.29 -1.20 8.92
C ILE A 236 -6.50 -0.56 7.78
N HIS A 237 -6.96 -0.72 6.54
CA HIS A 237 -6.32 -0.04 5.41
C HIS A 237 -6.74 1.43 5.37
N ILE A 238 -5.81 2.32 5.05
CA ILE A 238 -6.08 3.77 5.07
C ILE A 238 -7.28 4.18 4.20
N VAL A 239 -7.48 3.56 3.04
CA VAL A 239 -8.62 3.89 2.16
C VAL A 239 -9.97 3.62 2.82
N GLU A 240 -10.06 2.67 3.75
CA GLU A 240 -11.29 2.39 4.49
C GLU A 240 -11.65 3.53 5.44
N ILE A 241 -10.62 4.19 6.00
CA ILE A 241 -10.81 5.39 6.84
C ILE A 241 -11.16 6.60 5.96
N LEU A 242 -10.41 6.83 4.87
CA LEU A 242 -10.65 7.97 3.97
C LEU A 242 -12.04 7.91 3.30
N ALA A 243 -12.61 6.73 3.19
CA ALA A 243 -13.94 6.49 2.61
C ALA A 243 -15.04 6.25 3.66
N ALA A 244 -14.75 6.44 4.94
CA ALA A 244 -15.73 6.21 6.00
C ALA A 244 -16.92 7.16 5.83
N GLY A 245 -18.09 6.60 5.53
CA GLY A 245 -19.34 7.36 5.28
C GLY A 245 -19.74 7.46 3.80
N LEU A 246 -19.00 6.78 2.86
CA LEU A 246 -19.38 6.67 1.46
C LEU A 246 -20.33 5.50 1.19
#